data_d3e63e7d6f377b8b58f97743ee7e9e59
#
_entry.id   d3e63e7d6f377b8b58f97743ee7e9e59
#
_cell.length_a   1.000
_cell.length_b   1.000
_cell.length_c   1.000
_cell.angle_alpha   90.00
_cell.angle_beta   90.00
_cell.angle_gamma   90.00
#
_symmetry.space_group_name_H-M   'P 1'
#
loop_
_entity.id
_entity.type
_entity.pdbx_description
1 polymer ?
#
loop_
_entity_poly.entity_id
_entity_poly.type
_entity_poly.pdbx_seq_one_letter_code
_entity_poly.pdbx_strand_id
1 'polypeptide(L)'
;MRVAMIGQKGIPATYGGIERHVDEIARRLVAQGVEVDVFCRFYYTPAGATYHGVKLLRRPSIHTKHLDAITHVSWATLESMLRRYDIVHFHALGPALFAGLPRLAGSKTVVTVHGLDWQREKWGKFARWFLRQCEGPAAHLPNRTIVVSKTLREHFREHHRCTTTFIPNGTNLPQIRAPKKILPLGLTPGKYVLFVGRLVPEKGVHFLCEAFSQIDTDMKLALVGGLSFSQGYVDVLKRYESDRIRLLDYVFGEALDELWSHAYCVVQPSTMEGLSIALLEALSYGRCVLVSDIPENMEVAEECALSFRSKDVGDLKEKLEHLIRHPEVVRSYGERARLHILHHYSWDTVADATAQLYHELVGKKA
;
A
#
# COMPACT_ATOMS: atom_id res chain seq x y z
N MET A 1 -16.86 19.46 -9.64
CA MET A 1 -15.41 19.60 -9.36
C MET A 1 -14.69 18.55 -10.19
N ARG A 2 -13.64 18.97 -10.90
CA ARG A 2 -12.81 18.07 -11.73
C ARG A 2 -11.45 17.84 -11.10
N VAL A 3 -11.07 16.59 -10.95
CA VAL A 3 -9.82 16.16 -10.29
C VAL A 3 -8.97 15.34 -11.26
N ALA A 4 -7.67 15.64 -11.34
CA ALA A 4 -6.69 14.82 -12.02
C ALA A 4 -5.83 14.07 -10.97
N MET A 5 -5.64 12.76 -11.12
CA MET A 5 -4.73 11.96 -10.28
C MET A 5 -3.51 11.52 -11.09
N ILE A 6 -2.30 11.85 -10.59
CA ILE A 6 -1.02 11.68 -11.30
C ILE A 6 0.01 11.06 -10.36
N GLY A 7 0.85 10.15 -10.88
CA GLY A 7 2.01 9.60 -10.15
C GLY A 7 1.98 8.09 -9.98
N GLN A 8 0.81 7.50 -9.81
CA GLN A 8 0.59 6.05 -9.82
C GLN A 8 0.81 5.46 -11.23
N LYS A 9 0.92 4.13 -11.33
CA LYS A 9 1.01 3.46 -12.64
C LYS A 9 -0.32 3.50 -13.39
N GLY A 10 -1.45 3.32 -12.68
CA GLY A 10 -2.79 3.33 -13.22
C GLY A 10 -3.79 2.54 -12.38
N ILE A 11 -5.02 2.48 -12.86
CA ILE A 11 -6.14 1.68 -12.33
C ILE A 11 -6.81 0.94 -13.49
N PRO A 12 -7.54 -0.19 -13.27
CA PRO A 12 -7.73 -0.87 -11.98
C PRO A 12 -6.42 -1.36 -11.37
N ALA A 13 -6.36 -1.39 -10.04
CA ALA A 13 -5.17 -1.80 -9.33
C ALA A 13 -4.95 -3.31 -9.46
N THR A 14 -3.83 -3.69 -10.10
CA THR A 14 -3.39 -5.09 -10.18
C THR A 14 -2.29 -5.40 -9.15
N TYR A 15 -1.36 -4.48 -8.93
CA TYR A 15 -0.31 -4.58 -7.90
C TYR A 15 0.16 -3.18 -7.51
N GLY A 16 0.56 -3.03 -6.24
CA GLY A 16 1.06 -1.77 -5.70
C GLY A 16 0.08 -1.07 -4.76
N GLY A 17 0.59 -0.61 -3.62
CA GLY A 17 -0.24 0.06 -2.61
C GLY A 17 -0.75 1.42 -3.07
N ILE A 18 0.06 2.18 -3.84
CA ILE A 18 -0.34 3.49 -4.38
C ILE A 18 -1.46 3.33 -5.39
N GLU A 19 -1.35 2.33 -6.28
CA GLU A 19 -2.38 2.00 -7.26
C GLU A 19 -3.69 1.60 -6.57
N ARG A 20 -3.62 0.78 -5.51
CA ARG A 20 -4.79 0.39 -4.70
C ARG A 20 -5.43 1.59 -4.02
N HIS A 21 -4.63 2.47 -3.44
CA HIS A 21 -5.10 3.71 -2.82
C HIS A 21 -5.83 4.61 -3.82
N VAL A 22 -5.24 4.84 -5.01
CA VAL A 22 -5.86 5.68 -6.06
C VAL A 22 -7.15 5.05 -6.60
N ASP A 23 -7.16 3.73 -6.82
CA ASP A 23 -8.35 3.00 -7.27
C ASP A 23 -9.50 3.15 -6.28
N GLU A 24 -9.25 2.89 -4.99
CA GLU A 24 -10.27 2.95 -3.95
C GLU A 24 -10.83 4.37 -3.75
N ILE A 25 -9.97 5.39 -3.78
CA ILE A 25 -10.39 6.78 -3.61
C ILE A 25 -11.09 7.29 -4.87
N ALA A 26 -10.55 7.05 -6.07
CA ALA A 26 -11.11 7.59 -7.31
C ALA A 26 -12.55 7.13 -7.54
N ARG A 27 -12.83 5.83 -7.32
CA ARG A 27 -14.20 5.27 -7.46
C ARG A 27 -15.18 5.90 -6.48
N ARG A 28 -14.76 6.12 -5.24
CA ARG A 28 -15.61 6.72 -4.19
C ARG A 28 -15.86 8.19 -4.42
N LEU A 29 -14.86 8.93 -4.85
CA LEU A 29 -15.04 10.34 -5.23
C LEU A 29 -16.01 10.49 -6.41
N VAL A 30 -15.96 9.59 -7.41
CA VAL A 30 -16.94 9.57 -8.50
C VAL A 30 -18.35 9.27 -7.98
N ALA A 31 -18.51 8.33 -7.06
CA ALA A 31 -19.79 8.04 -6.42
C ALA A 31 -20.36 9.26 -5.63
N GLN A 32 -19.49 10.17 -5.19
CA GLN A 32 -19.84 11.43 -4.53
C GLN A 32 -20.04 12.60 -5.50
N GLY A 33 -20.07 12.35 -6.82
CA GLY A 33 -20.31 13.36 -7.86
C GLY A 33 -19.09 14.19 -8.26
N VAL A 34 -17.87 13.75 -7.92
CA VAL A 34 -16.62 14.35 -8.36
C VAL A 34 -16.23 13.75 -9.72
N GLU A 35 -15.91 14.59 -10.71
CA GLU A 35 -15.33 14.09 -11.97
C GLU A 35 -13.84 13.79 -11.77
N VAL A 36 -13.43 12.52 -11.91
CA VAL A 36 -12.06 12.08 -11.70
C VAL A 36 -11.45 11.52 -12.98
N ASP A 37 -10.34 12.12 -13.39
CA ASP A 37 -9.49 11.66 -14.48
C ASP A 37 -8.20 11.07 -13.86
N VAL A 38 -7.89 9.80 -14.16
CA VAL A 38 -6.66 9.14 -13.68
C VAL A 38 -5.68 8.96 -14.84
N PHE A 39 -4.50 9.55 -14.73
CA PHE A 39 -3.43 9.38 -15.71
C PHE A 39 -2.75 8.03 -15.52
N CYS A 40 -2.86 7.16 -16.53
CA CYS A 40 -2.44 5.77 -16.48
C CYS A 40 -1.34 5.48 -17.50
N ARG A 41 -0.43 4.56 -17.19
CA ARG A 41 0.59 4.07 -18.12
C ARG A 41 0.02 3.01 -19.04
N PHE A 42 0.40 3.02 -20.30
CA PHE A 42 -0.11 2.07 -21.32
C PHE A 42 0.05 0.60 -20.93
N TYR A 43 1.19 0.26 -20.34
CA TYR A 43 1.50 -1.13 -20.00
C TYR A 43 0.79 -1.66 -18.76
N TYR A 44 0.27 -0.74 -17.92
CA TYR A 44 -0.37 -1.11 -16.66
C TYR A 44 -1.89 -1.21 -16.76
N THR A 45 -2.51 -0.23 -17.41
CA THR A 45 -3.96 -0.13 -17.51
C THR A 45 -4.46 -0.73 -18.82
N PRO A 46 -5.43 -1.66 -18.79
CA PRO A 46 -6.05 -2.20 -19.99
C PRO A 46 -6.64 -1.12 -20.89
N ALA A 47 -6.89 -1.45 -22.15
CA ALA A 47 -7.61 -0.55 -23.06
C ALA A 47 -9.04 -0.33 -22.55
N GLY A 48 -9.45 0.94 -22.52
CA GLY A 48 -10.77 1.38 -22.04
C GLY A 48 -10.73 2.87 -21.70
N ALA A 49 -11.88 3.52 -21.84
CA ALA A 49 -11.98 4.95 -21.55
C ALA A 49 -12.40 5.26 -20.10
N THR A 50 -13.13 4.33 -19.48
CA THR A 50 -13.67 4.51 -18.12
C THR A 50 -13.60 3.22 -17.30
N TYR A 51 -13.54 3.39 -15.98
CA TYR A 51 -13.58 2.31 -15.00
C TYR A 51 -14.37 2.78 -13.77
N HIS A 52 -15.52 2.19 -13.48
CA HIS A 52 -16.44 2.62 -12.42
C HIS A 52 -16.72 4.13 -12.42
N GLY A 53 -16.93 4.71 -13.60
CA GLY A 53 -17.15 6.15 -13.77
C GLY A 53 -15.89 7.03 -13.76
N VAL A 54 -14.74 6.49 -13.36
CA VAL A 54 -13.46 7.18 -13.44
C VAL A 54 -12.95 7.17 -14.88
N LYS A 55 -12.54 8.32 -15.39
CA LYS A 55 -11.96 8.43 -16.74
C LYS A 55 -10.49 8.05 -16.74
N LEU A 56 -10.09 7.13 -17.62
CA LEU A 56 -8.72 6.63 -17.75
C LEU A 56 -7.98 7.35 -18.87
N LEU A 57 -6.99 8.15 -18.53
CA LEU A 57 -6.14 8.85 -19.48
C LEU A 57 -4.82 8.09 -19.64
N ARG A 58 -4.80 7.11 -20.54
CA ARG A 58 -3.62 6.32 -20.84
C ARG A 58 -2.59 7.17 -21.59
N ARG A 59 -1.34 7.20 -21.07
CA ARG A 59 -0.23 7.99 -21.65
C ARG A 59 1.04 7.17 -21.73
N PRO A 60 1.89 7.43 -22.72
CA PRO A 60 3.17 6.75 -22.87
C PRO A 60 4.11 7.11 -21.73
N SER A 61 5.06 6.21 -21.48
CA SER A 61 6.23 6.45 -20.64
C SER A 61 7.43 5.69 -21.21
N ILE A 62 8.62 6.11 -20.88
CA ILE A 62 9.85 5.39 -21.21
C ILE A 62 10.02 4.30 -20.15
N HIS A 63 9.59 3.05 -20.47
CA HIS A 63 9.50 1.94 -19.53
C HIS A 63 10.88 1.44 -19.10
N THR A 64 11.55 2.24 -18.29
CA THR A 64 12.81 1.89 -17.62
C THR A 64 12.71 2.20 -16.13
N LYS A 65 13.59 1.62 -15.32
CA LYS A 65 13.59 1.77 -13.87
C LYS A 65 13.60 3.25 -13.41
N HIS A 66 14.27 4.14 -14.13
CA HIS A 66 14.48 5.53 -13.73
C HIS A 66 13.62 6.54 -14.51
N LEU A 67 13.33 6.28 -15.78
CA LEU A 67 12.62 7.23 -16.65
C LEU A 67 11.12 7.05 -16.68
N ASP A 68 10.61 5.89 -16.32
CA ASP A 68 9.19 5.56 -16.41
C ASP A 68 8.31 6.55 -15.63
N ALA A 69 8.64 6.81 -14.37
CA ALA A 69 7.86 7.72 -13.54
C ALA A 69 7.99 9.18 -14.03
N ILE A 70 9.21 9.65 -14.28
CA ILE A 70 9.44 11.07 -14.58
C ILE A 70 8.83 11.45 -15.93
N THR A 71 8.98 10.63 -16.98
CA THR A 71 8.43 10.92 -18.31
C THR A 71 6.92 10.92 -18.32
N HIS A 72 6.29 9.94 -17.63
CA HIS A 72 4.84 9.89 -17.50
C HIS A 72 4.30 11.10 -16.75
N VAL A 73 4.88 11.42 -15.59
CA VAL A 73 4.42 12.52 -14.74
C VAL A 73 4.59 13.88 -15.44
N SER A 74 5.72 14.09 -16.13
CA SER A 74 5.93 15.33 -16.90
C SER A 74 4.84 15.54 -17.95
N TRP A 75 4.55 14.51 -18.75
CA TRP A 75 3.50 14.56 -19.76
C TRP A 75 2.11 14.78 -19.14
N ALA A 76 1.77 14.00 -18.11
CA ALA A 76 0.50 14.12 -17.42
C ALA A 76 0.29 15.51 -16.79
N THR A 77 1.35 16.09 -16.23
CA THR A 77 1.31 17.44 -15.64
C THR A 77 1.03 18.49 -16.70
N LEU A 78 1.76 18.49 -17.83
CA LEU A 78 1.54 19.45 -18.93
C LEU A 78 0.11 19.33 -19.49
N GLU A 79 -0.36 18.11 -19.70
CA GLU A 79 -1.74 17.88 -20.18
C GLU A 79 -2.77 18.34 -19.15
N SER A 80 -2.52 18.14 -17.85
CA SER A 80 -3.42 18.60 -16.79
C SER A 80 -3.60 20.13 -16.81
N MET A 81 -2.54 20.88 -17.09
CA MET A 81 -2.61 22.34 -17.22
C MET A 81 -3.50 22.79 -18.38
N LEU A 82 -3.41 22.09 -19.53
CA LEU A 82 -4.25 22.39 -20.70
C LEU A 82 -5.74 22.05 -20.49
N ARG A 83 -6.01 20.99 -19.70
CA ARG A 83 -7.38 20.52 -19.43
C ARG A 83 -8.10 21.30 -18.34
N ARG A 84 -7.41 22.11 -17.56
CA ARG A 84 -7.92 22.98 -16.50
C ARG A 84 -8.76 22.21 -15.46
N TYR A 85 -8.07 21.48 -14.57
CA TYR A 85 -8.69 20.82 -13.41
C TYR A 85 -8.83 21.79 -12.23
N ASP A 86 -9.86 21.58 -11.40
CA ASP A 86 -9.97 22.29 -10.12
C ASP A 86 -8.86 21.82 -9.16
N ILE A 87 -8.59 20.51 -9.14
CA ILE A 87 -7.55 19.87 -8.33
C ILE A 87 -6.65 19.01 -9.20
N VAL A 88 -5.34 19.11 -9.00
CA VAL A 88 -4.35 18.15 -9.50
C VAL A 88 -3.68 17.48 -8.31
N HIS A 89 -3.95 16.18 -8.13
CA HIS A 89 -3.47 15.40 -7.01
C HIS A 89 -2.34 14.48 -7.43
N PHE A 90 -1.15 14.71 -6.88
CA PHE A 90 0.04 13.93 -7.12
C PHE A 90 0.22 12.85 -6.04
N HIS A 91 0.68 11.67 -6.42
CA HIS A 91 0.96 10.57 -5.52
C HIS A 91 2.45 10.22 -5.55
N ALA A 92 3.07 10.12 -4.37
CA ALA A 92 4.49 9.87 -4.10
C ALA A 92 5.42 11.10 -4.20
N LEU A 93 6.65 10.96 -3.66
CA LEU A 93 7.63 12.06 -3.54
C LEU A 93 8.14 12.56 -4.89
N GLY A 94 8.51 11.65 -5.82
CA GLY A 94 9.05 12.05 -7.14
C GLY A 94 8.08 12.95 -7.92
N PRO A 95 6.81 12.57 -8.09
CA PRO A 95 5.79 13.41 -8.73
C PRO A 95 5.56 14.78 -8.09
N ALA A 96 5.84 14.93 -6.80
CA ALA A 96 5.68 16.20 -6.07
C ALA A 96 6.52 17.35 -6.62
N LEU A 97 7.62 17.06 -7.32
CA LEU A 97 8.44 18.07 -8.01
C LEU A 97 7.63 18.93 -8.99
N PHE A 98 6.58 18.35 -9.57
CA PHE A 98 5.74 19.02 -10.55
C PHE A 98 4.53 19.73 -9.93
N ALA A 99 4.32 19.62 -8.61
CA ALA A 99 3.12 20.12 -7.95
C ALA A 99 2.95 21.66 -8.03
N GLY A 100 4.03 22.39 -8.26
CA GLY A 100 3.98 23.85 -8.47
C GLY A 100 3.43 24.26 -9.83
N LEU A 101 3.59 23.44 -10.88
CA LEU A 101 3.26 23.81 -12.26
C LEU A 101 1.74 24.01 -12.49
N PRO A 102 0.84 23.11 -12.12
CA PRO A 102 -0.59 23.31 -12.35
C PRO A 102 -1.17 24.51 -11.63
N ARG A 103 -0.51 24.99 -10.56
CA ARG A 103 -0.91 26.23 -9.86
C ARG A 103 -0.79 27.46 -10.77
N LEU A 104 0.17 27.47 -11.68
CA LEU A 104 0.32 28.54 -12.68
C LEU A 104 -0.85 28.57 -13.69
N ALA A 105 -1.50 27.42 -13.89
CA ALA A 105 -2.72 27.31 -14.70
C ALA A 105 -4.02 27.51 -13.89
N GLY A 106 -3.92 27.90 -12.60
CA GLY A 106 -5.05 28.16 -11.72
C GLY A 106 -5.61 26.96 -10.96
N SER A 107 -5.05 25.76 -11.16
CA SER A 107 -5.46 24.55 -10.40
C SER A 107 -4.95 24.60 -8.97
N LYS A 108 -5.69 24.04 -8.02
CA LYS A 108 -5.14 23.70 -6.70
C LYS A 108 -4.40 22.37 -6.76
N THR A 109 -3.32 22.25 -6.00
CA THR A 109 -2.51 21.02 -6.02
C THR A 109 -2.45 20.36 -4.66
N VAL A 110 -2.54 19.04 -4.67
CA VAL A 110 -2.42 18.17 -3.49
C VAL A 110 -1.33 17.14 -3.77
N VAL A 111 -0.57 16.77 -2.76
CA VAL A 111 0.40 15.68 -2.83
C VAL A 111 0.09 14.69 -1.72
N THR A 112 -0.07 13.39 -2.04
CA THR A 112 -0.08 12.33 -1.03
C THR A 112 1.26 11.63 -0.99
N VAL A 113 1.90 11.66 0.19
CA VAL A 113 3.14 10.95 0.49
C VAL A 113 2.80 9.59 1.09
N HIS A 114 3.14 8.52 0.36
CA HIS A 114 2.85 7.14 0.74
C HIS A 114 4.00 6.44 1.46
N GLY A 115 5.09 7.14 1.74
CA GLY A 115 6.30 6.65 2.40
C GLY A 115 7.54 7.37 1.89
N LEU A 116 8.65 7.15 2.57
CA LEU A 116 9.95 7.75 2.20
C LEU A 116 10.62 6.89 1.12
N ASP A 117 10.24 7.12 -0.14
CA ASP A 117 10.67 6.30 -1.29
C ASP A 117 12.20 6.14 -1.41
N TRP A 118 12.97 7.11 -0.94
CA TRP A 118 14.43 7.07 -0.98
C TRP A 118 15.06 6.02 -0.04
N GLN A 119 14.34 5.55 0.95
CA GLN A 119 14.79 4.49 1.87
C GLN A 119 14.77 3.11 1.22
N ARG A 120 14.03 2.92 0.12
CA ARG A 120 13.89 1.61 -0.54
C ARG A 120 15.21 1.12 -1.11
N GLU A 121 15.53 -0.14 -0.87
CA GLU A 121 16.81 -0.75 -1.26
C GLU A 121 17.04 -0.81 -2.78
N LYS A 122 15.96 -0.83 -3.57
CA LYS A 122 16.05 -0.86 -5.04
C LYS A 122 16.76 0.36 -5.65
N TRP A 123 16.91 1.47 -4.91
CA TRP A 123 17.49 2.70 -5.42
C TRP A 123 19.00 2.77 -5.15
N GLY A 124 19.77 3.09 -6.17
CA GLY A 124 21.19 3.43 -6.02
C GLY A 124 21.39 4.79 -5.32
N LYS A 125 22.62 5.10 -4.94
CA LYS A 125 22.97 6.30 -4.15
C LYS A 125 22.44 7.61 -4.75
N PHE A 126 22.59 7.82 -6.06
CA PHE A 126 22.10 9.01 -6.75
C PHE A 126 20.55 9.11 -6.70
N ALA A 127 19.85 8.03 -6.98
CA ALA A 127 18.37 8.03 -6.94
C ALA A 127 17.84 8.24 -5.52
N ARG A 128 18.51 7.69 -4.51
CA ARG A 128 18.18 7.95 -3.09
C ARG A 128 18.35 9.42 -2.74
N TRP A 129 19.49 9.99 -3.10
CA TRP A 129 19.74 11.41 -2.90
C TRP A 129 18.69 12.27 -3.58
N PHE A 130 18.42 12.02 -4.87
CA PHE A 130 17.41 12.75 -5.64
C PHE A 130 16.02 12.67 -5.02
N LEU A 131 15.55 11.46 -4.67
CA LEU A 131 14.25 11.27 -4.05
C LEU A 131 14.15 11.93 -2.67
N ARG A 132 15.25 11.97 -1.91
CA ARG A 132 15.31 12.70 -0.65
C ARG A 132 15.16 14.22 -0.87
N GLN A 133 15.74 14.78 -1.94
CA GLN A 133 15.51 16.18 -2.27
C GLN A 133 14.05 16.47 -2.67
N CYS A 134 13.27 15.47 -3.09
CA CYS A 134 11.85 15.64 -3.42
C CYS A 134 10.95 15.86 -2.19
N GLU A 135 11.43 15.64 -0.96
CA GLU A 135 10.67 15.91 0.26
C GLU A 135 10.37 17.40 0.42
N GLY A 136 11.33 18.28 0.19
CA GLY A 136 11.12 19.73 0.23
C GLY A 136 10.01 20.20 -0.73
N PRO A 137 10.09 19.86 -2.02
CA PRO A 137 8.99 20.05 -2.97
C PRO A 137 7.65 19.48 -2.51
N ALA A 138 7.62 18.27 -1.96
CA ALA A 138 6.39 17.67 -1.44
C ALA A 138 5.81 18.45 -0.26
N ALA A 139 6.67 19.04 0.58
CA ALA A 139 6.26 19.85 1.72
C ALA A 139 5.72 21.23 1.33
N HIS A 140 6.30 21.89 0.30
CA HIS A 140 6.11 23.34 0.11
C HIS A 140 5.50 23.76 -1.24
N LEU A 141 5.54 22.91 -2.27
CA LEU A 141 4.96 23.24 -3.57
C LEU A 141 3.44 23.09 -3.66
N PRO A 142 2.81 22.06 -3.08
CA PRO A 142 1.37 21.89 -3.17
C PRO A 142 0.59 22.86 -2.26
N ASN A 143 -0.70 23.01 -2.48
CA ASN A 143 -1.59 23.73 -1.57
C ASN A 143 -1.83 22.95 -0.27
N ARG A 144 -1.81 21.61 -0.34
CA ARG A 144 -1.88 20.70 0.81
C ARG A 144 -1.05 19.46 0.56
N THR A 145 -0.40 18.98 1.61
CA THR A 145 0.31 17.70 1.62
C THR A 145 -0.43 16.74 2.54
N ILE A 146 -0.82 15.60 1.99
CA ILE A 146 -1.40 14.47 2.72
C ILE A 146 -0.29 13.48 3.05
N VAL A 147 -0.30 12.93 4.25
CA VAL A 147 0.56 11.84 4.68
C VAL A 147 -0.29 10.69 5.20
N VAL A 148 0.12 9.45 4.92
CA VAL A 148 -0.68 8.26 5.23
C VAL A 148 -0.42 7.67 6.62
N SER A 149 0.58 8.17 7.36
CA SER A 149 0.89 7.74 8.73
C SER A 149 1.23 8.93 9.64
N LYS A 150 1.05 8.75 10.94
CA LYS A 150 1.45 9.73 11.96
C LYS A 150 2.98 9.86 12.00
N THR A 151 3.68 8.74 11.78
CA THR A 151 5.16 8.72 11.63
C THR A 151 5.62 9.66 10.51
N LEU A 152 4.99 9.60 9.33
CA LEU A 152 5.28 10.53 8.23
C LEU A 152 4.92 11.97 8.58
N ARG A 153 3.81 12.21 9.28
CA ARG A 153 3.41 13.55 9.73
C ARG A 153 4.49 14.17 10.62
N GLU A 154 4.99 13.38 11.56
CA GLU A 154 6.05 13.82 12.46
C GLU A 154 7.35 14.09 11.69
N HIS A 155 7.76 13.20 10.79
CA HIS A 155 8.92 13.39 9.92
C HIS A 155 8.85 14.72 9.14
N PHE A 156 7.72 15.03 8.51
CA PHE A 156 7.56 16.29 7.76
C PHE A 156 7.55 17.51 8.69
N ARG A 157 6.99 17.39 9.87
CA ARG A 157 7.00 18.45 10.89
C ARG A 157 8.43 18.77 11.34
N GLU A 158 9.22 17.76 11.67
CA GLU A 158 10.57 17.91 12.19
C GLU A 158 11.58 18.36 11.14
N HIS A 159 11.59 17.72 9.96
CA HIS A 159 12.61 17.93 8.95
C HIS A 159 12.29 19.06 7.96
N HIS A 160 11.02 19.33 7.73
CA HIS A 160 10.57 20.34 6.75
C HIS A 160 9.75 21.48 7.36
N ARG A 161 9.47 21.47 8.67
CA ARG A 161 8.62 22.46 9.36
C ARG A 161 7.28 22.65 8.65
N CYS A 162 6.74 21.60 8.07
CA CYS A 162 5.53 21.61 7.27
C CYS A 162 4.38 20.95 8.05
N THR A 163 3.23 21.64 8.09
CA THR A 163 1.99 21.05 8.60
C THR A 163 1.34 20.23 7.49
N THR A 164 1.24 18.92 7.68
CA THR A 164 0.62 17.99 6.74
C THR A 164 -0.76 17.55 7.26
N THR A 165 -1.63 17.16 6.33
CA THR A 165 -2.92 16.54 6.66
C THR A 165 -2.75 15.03 6.75
N PHE A 166 -3.10 14.44 7.90
CA PHE A 166 -3.09 12.99 8.06
C PHE A 166 -4.40 12.40 7.50
N ILE A 167 -4.29 11.62 6.43
CA ILE A 167 -5.38 10.81 5.87
C ILE A 167 -4.77 9.43 5.60
N PRO A 168 -5.11 8.38 6.38
CA PRO A 168 -4.49 7.08 6.27
C PRO A 168 -4.92 6.33 5.00
N ASN A 169 -4.32 5.17 4.74
CA ASN A 169 -4.92 4.16 3.86
C ASN A 169 -6.12 3.54 4.56
N GLY A 170 -6.98 2.88 3.78
CA GLY A 170 -8.15 2.20 4.28
C GLY A 170 -8.18 0.70 3.96
N THR A 171 -9.23 0.06 4.42
CA THR A 171 -9.61 -1.29 4.03
C THR A 171 -11.09 -1.35 3.69
N ASN A 172 -11.48 -2.37 2.92
CA ASN A 172 -12.87 -2.68 2.64
C ASN A 172 -13.45 -3.61 3.72
N LEU A 173 -14.77 -3.72 3.77
CA LEU A 173 -15.41 -4.78 4.53
C LEU A 173 -14.97 -6.15 3.99
N PRO A 174 -14.59 -7.09 4.86
CA PRO A 174 -14.06 -8.37 4.44
C PRO A 174 -15.14 -9.21 3.73
N GLN A 175 -14.74 -9.86 2.65
CA GLN A 175 -15.56 -10.83 1.91
C GLN A 175 -15.20 -12.23 2.37
N ILE A 176 -15.85 -12.70 3.44
CA ILE A 176 -15.62 -14.07 3.94
C ILE A 176 -16.08 -15.08 2.90
N ARG A 177 -15.18 -15.95 2.46
CA ARG A 177 -15.40 -16.94 1.39
C ARG A 177 -15.27 -18.36 1.91
N ALA A 178 -16.00 -19.30 1.29
CA ALA A 178 -15.77 -20.72 1.50
C ALA A 178 -14.45 -21.17 0.86
N PRO A 179 -13.72 -22.14 1.44
CA PRO A 179 -12.40 -22.55 0.97
C PRO A 179 -12.49 -23.46 -0.26
N LYS A 180 -12.52 -22.88 -1.46
CA LYS A 180 -12.58 -23.62 -2.73
C LYS A 180 -11.29 -23.46 -3.54
N LYS A 181 -10.83 -22.21 -3.69
CA LYS A 181 -9.67 -21.86 -4.55
C LYS A 181 -8.32 -22.06 -3.84
N ILE A 182 -8.32 -22.12 -2.50
CA ILE A 182 -7.09 -22.39 -1.73
C ILE A 182 -6.73 -23.88 -1.71
N LEU A 183 -7.71 -24.80 -1.87
CA LEU A 183 -7.47 -26.24 -1.83
C LEU A 183 -6.55 -26.72 -2.97
N PRO A 184 -6.73 -26.30 -4.24
CA PRO A 184 -5.80 -26.62 -5.31
C PRO A 184 -4.38 -26.07 -5.11
N LEU A 185 -4.23 -25.01 -4.28
CA LEU A 185 -2.91 -24.49 -3.88
C LEU A 185 -2.24 -25.36 -2.81
N GLY A 186 -2.88 -26.43 -2.39
CA GLY A 186 -2.40 -27.34 -1.36
C GLY A 186 -2.50 -26.76 0.06
N LEU A 187 -3.38 -25.78 0.28
CA LEU A 187 -3.61 -25.13 1.57
C LEU A 187 -4.88 -25.68 2.23
N THR A 188 -4.80 -25.92 3.53
CA THR A 188 -5.93 -26.35 4.38
C THR A 188 -6.38 -25.19 5.25
N PRO A 189 -7.70 -24.90 5.35
CA PRO A 189 -8.24 -23.85 6.21
C PRO A 189 -7.71 -23.93 7.65
N GLY A 190 -7.21 -22.82 8.17
CA GLY A 190 -6.67 -22.74 9.52
C GLY A 190 -5.32 -23.44 9.75
N LYS A 191 -4.66 -23.93 8.67
CA LYS A 191 -3.40 -24.67 8.74
C LYS A 191 -2.27 -24.01 7.94
N TYR A 192 -2.32 -22.68 7.80
CA TYR A 192 -1.22 -21.96 7.17
C TYR A 192 -1.04 -20.56 7.74
N VAL A 193 0.22 -20.15 7.80
CA VAL A 193 0.67 -18.78 8.03
C VAL A 193 0.67 -18.05 6.69
N LEU A 194 0.17 -16.83 6.63
CA LEU A 194 0.04 -16.08 5.39
C LEU A 194 0.92 -14.82 5.41
N PHE A 195 1.60 -14.57 4.31
CA PHE A 195 2.17 -13.28 3.95
C PHE A 195 1.56 -12.80 2.64
N VAL A 196 1.15 -11.54 2.56
CA VAL A 196 0.69 -10.90 1.32
C VAL A 196 1.43 -9.59 1.11
N GLY A 197 2.09 -9.47 -0.03
CA GLY A 197 2.80 -8.25 -0.37
C GLY A 197 3.77 -8.44 -1.53
N ARG A 198 4.43 -7.35 -1.96
CA ARG A 198 5.47 -7.46 -2.97
C ARG A 198 6.67 -8.22 -2.41
N LEU A 199 7.25 -9.10 -3.21
CA LEU A 199 8.47 -9.81 -2.82
C LEU A 199 9.69 -8.92 -3.09
N VAL A 200 9.98 -8.02 -2.14
CA VAL A 200 11.10 -7.08 -2.16
C VAL A 200 11.80 -7.06 -0.79
N PRO A 201 13.10 -6.73 -0.73
CA PRO A 201 13.88 -6.84 0.51
C PRO A 201 13.26 -6.11 1.71
N GLU A 202 12.73 -4.90 1.48
CA GLU A 202 12.10 -4.09 2.54
C GLU A 202 10.84 -4.71 3.16
N LYS A 203 10.27 -5.75 2.53
CA LYS A 203 9.15 -6.52 3.11
C LYS A 203 9.60 -7.65 4.03
N GLY A 204 10.91 -7.92 4.12
CA GLY A 204 11.49 -8.81 5.12
C GLY A 204 11.10 -10.29 5.01
N VAL A 205 10.56 -10.74 3.87
CA VAL A 205 10.03 -12.11 3.70
C VAL A 205 11.09 -13.17 3.95
N HIS A 206 12.36 -12.88 3.68
CA HIS A 206 13.48 -13.79 3.94
C HIS A 206 13.63 -14.08 5.45
N PHE A 207 13.41 -13.09 6.34
CA PHE A 207 13.42 -13.34 7.79
C PHE A 207 12.29 -14.31 8.19
N LEU A 208 11.11 -14.16 7.57
CA LEU A 208 9.98 -15.07 7.81
C LEU A 208 10.28 -16.49 7.30
N CYS A 209 10.85 -16.63 6.11
CA CYS A 209 11.24 -17.93 5.56
C CYS A 209 12.27 -18.61 6.46
N GLU A 210 13.29 -17.87 6.89
CA GLU A 210 14.34 -18.37 7.77
C GLU A 210 13.78 -18.79 9.13
N ALA A 211 12.96 -17.97 9.77
CA ALA A 211 12.31 -18.29 11.04
C ALA A 211 11.40 -19.53 10.92
N PHE A 212 10.53 -19.56 9.89
CA PHE A 212 9.57 -20.64 9.68
C PHE A 212 10.24 -21.98 9.35
N SER A 213 11.36 -21.97 8.62
CA SER A 213 12.12 -23.19 8.30
C SER A 213 12.64 -23.93 9.53
N GLN A 214 12.86 -23.20 10.64
CA GLN A 214 13.36 -23.72 11.92
C GLN A 214 12.25 -24.16 12.88
N ILE A 215 10.98 -23.97 12.54
CA ILE A 215 9.84 -24.35 13.39
C ILE A 215 9.40 -25.76 13.00
N ASP A 216 9.26 -26.64 13.99
CA ASP A 216 8.66 -27.94 13.83
C ASP A 216 7.14 -27.84 13.91
N THR A 217 6.45 -27.96 12.75
CA THR A 217 5.00 -27.77 12.64
C THR A 217 4.46 -28.45 11.37
N ASP A 218 3.19 -28.84 11.42
CA ASP A 218 2.41 -29.34 10.28
C ASP A 218 1.79 -28.20 9.44
N MET A 219 1.94 -26.96 9.91
CA MET A 219 1.45 -25.79 9.17
C MET A 219 2.28 -25.52 7.92
N LYS A 220 1.65 -24.82 6.96
CA LYS A 220 2.31 -24.28 5.77
C LYS A 220 2.54 -22.78 5.89
N LEU A 221 3.54 -22.27 5.19
CA LEU A 221 3.76 -20.85 4.96
C LEU A 221 3.37 -20.53 3.53
N ALA A 222 2.35 -19.68 3.35
CA ALA A 222 1.89 -19.20 2.05
C ALA A 222 2.39 -17.77 1.80
N LEU A 223 3.23 -17.59 0.79
CA LEU A 223 3.80 -16.31 0.39
C LEU A 223 3.09 -15.83 -0.88
N VAL A 224 2.21 -14.86 -0.75
CA VAL A 224 1.45 -14.27 -1.86
C VAL A 224 2.10 -12.98 -2.30
N GLY A 225 2.53 -12.94 -3.56
CA GLY A 225 3.13 -11.76 -4.17
C GLY A 225 4.11 -12.13 -5.26
N GLY A 226 4.30 -11.24 -6.19
CA GLY A 226 5.13 -11.48 -7.36
C GLY A 226 6.30 -10.53 -7.49
N LEU A 227 6.98 -10.68 -8.61
CA LEU A 227 8.17 -9.95 -9.02
C LEU A 227 7.91 -8.44 -9.14
N SER A 228 8.77 -7.65 -8.55
CA SER A 228 8.86 -6.21 -8.78
C SER A 228 10.32 -5.82 -8.88
N PHE A 229 10.89 -5.76 -10.07
CA PHE A 229 12.28 -5.33 -10.36
C PHE A 229 13.38 -5.89 -9.42
N SER A 230 13.11 -6.99 -8.72
CA SER A 230 13.97 -7.59 -7.68
C SER A 230 14.15 -9.09 -7.94
N GLN A 231 14.49 -9.47 -9.18
CA GLN A 231 14.65 -10.90 -9.54
C GLN A 231 15.59 -11.63 -8.57
N GLY A 232 16.74 -11.06 -8.26
CA GLY A 232 17.69 -11.69 -7.35
C GLY A 232 17.15 -11.94 -5.93
N TYR A 233 16.21 -11.12 -5.46
CA TYR A 233 15.59 -11.36 -4.15
C TYR A 233 14.59 -12.53 -4.18
N VAL A 234 13.83 -12.66 -5.25
CA VAL A 234 12.93 -13.82 -5.43
C VAL A 234 13.73 -15.11 -5.54
N ASP A 235 14.90 -15.08 -6.19
CA ASP A 235 15.78 -16.23 -6.29
C ASP A 235 16.31 -16.67 -4.90
N VAL A 236 16.52 -15.70 -3.99
CA VAL A 236 16.80 -16.01 -2.57
C VAL A 236 15.62 -16.70 -1.91
N LEU A 237 14.39 -16.21 -2.09
CA LEU A 237 13.19 -16.79 -1.48
C LEU A 237 12.89 -18.19 -2.02
N LYS A 238 13.14 -18.45 -3.31
CA LYS A 238 12.97 -19.78 -3.94
C LYS A 238 13.83 -20.85 -3.29
N ARG A 239 14.95 -20.51 -2.65
CA ARG A 239 15.77 -21.49 -1.92
C ARG A 239 15.07 -22.10 -0.70
N TYR A 240 14.06 -21.39 -0.16
CA TYR A 240 13.22 -21.89 0.94
C TYR A 240 12.00 -22.64 0.47
N GLU A 241 11.70 -22.65 -0.86
CA GLU A 241 10.50 -23.29 -1.39
C GLU A 241 10.53 -24.80 -1.12
N SER A 242 9.43 -25.31 -0.60
CA SER A 242 9.27 -26.71 -0.18
C SER A 242 7.79 -27.04 -0.08
N ASP A 243 7.44 -28.28 0.31
CA ASP A 243 6.04 -28.65 0.58
C ASP A 243 5.42 -27.80 1.69
N ARG A 244 6.23 -27.26 2.61
CA ARG A 244 5.76 -26.41 3.72
C ARG A 244 5.82 -24.91 3.42
N ILE A 245 6.72 -24.45 2.57
CA ILE A 245 6.87 -23.03 2.21
C ILE A 245 6.53 -22.87 0.73
N ARG A 246 5.42 -22.19 0.45
CA ARG A 246 4.84 -22.09 -0.90
C ARG A 246 4.87 -20.64 -1.40
N LEU A 247 5.50 -20.43 -2.53
CA LEU A 247 5.46 -19.16 -3.26
C LEU A 247 4.29 -19.19 -4.24
N LEU A 248 3.27 -18.35 -4.01
CA LEU A 248 1.99 -18.40 -4.73
C LEU A 248 1.81 -17.22 -5.68
N ASP A 249 2.86 -16.65 -6.24
CA ASP A 249 2.77 -15.51 -7.15
C ASP A 249 1.66 -14.49 -6.76
N TYR A 250 1.23 -13.62 -7.69
CA TYR A 250 0.12 -12.70 -7.44
C TYR A 250 -1.22 -13.43 -7.44
N VAL A 251 -1.97 -13.31 -6.35
CA VAL A 251 -3.34 -13.81 -6.20
C VAL A 251 -4.29 -12.64 -6.00
N PHE A 252 -5.42 -12.62 -6.69
CA PHE A 252 -6.40 -11.53 -6.67
C PHE A 252 -7.84 -12.04 -6.51
N GLY A 253 -8.75 -11.12 -6.19
CA GLY A 253 -10.19 -11.36 -6.12
C GLY A 253 -10.56 -12.46 -5.12
N GLU A 254 -11.51 -13.32 -5.48
CA GLU A 254 -12.05 -14.35 -4.58
C GLU A 254 -10.98 -15.28 -3.99
N ALA A 255 -9.94 -15.62 -4.74
CA ALA A 255 -8.88 -16.48 -4.22
C ALA A 255 -8.07 -15.78 -3.12
N LEU A 256 -7.84 -14.47 -3.24
CA LEU A 256 -7.22 -13.68 -2.18
C LEU A 256 -8.15 -13.52 -0.97
N ASP A 257 -9.44 -13.30 -1.19
CA ASP A 257 -10.44 -13.27 -0.11
C ASP A 257 -10.47 -14.61 0.65
N GLU A 258 -10.37 -15.75 -0.04
CA GLU A 258 -10.28 -17.06 0.61
C GLU A 258 -9.00 -17.22 1.43
N LEU A 259 -7.85 -16.74 0.89
CA LEU A 259 -6.59 -16.77 1.63
C LEU A 259 -6.66 -15.96 2.93
N TRP A 260 -7.22 -14.76 2.88
CA TRP A 260 -7.47 -13.98 4.08
C TRP A 260 -8.47 -14.65 5.03
N SER A 261 -9.57 -15.20 4.48
CA SER A 261 -10.64 -15.82 5.28
C SER A 261 -10.20 -17.03 6.09
N HIS A 262 -9.18 -17.74 5.63
CA HIS A 262 -8.78 -19.03 6.17
C HIS A 262 -7.34 -19.11 6.69
N ALA A 263 -6.58 -18.02 6.66
CA ALA A 263 -5.27 -17.98 7.29
C ALA A 263 -5.36 -18.24 8.80
N TYR A 264 -4.44 -19.03 9.35
CA TYR A 264 -4.28 -19.20 10.78
C TYR A 264 -3.86 -17.90 11.44
N CYS A 265 -2.77 -17.33 10.95
CA CYS A 265 -2.31 -16.00 11.27
C CYS A 265 -1.61 -15.38 10.06
N VAL A 266 -1.38 -14.07 10.13
CA VAL A 266 -0.67 -13.30 9.10
C VAL A 266 0.62 -12.75 9.68
N VAL A 267 1.70 -12.76 8.90
CA VAL A 267 2.97 -12.16 9.33
C VAL A 267 3.36 -11.03 8.39
N GLN A 268 3.67 -9.86 8.95
CA GLN A 268 4.17 -8.68 8.23
C GLN A 268 5.58 -8.32 8.74
N PRO A 269 6.63 -8.95 8.17
CA PRO A 269 7.99 -8.80 8.66
C PRO A 269 8.73 -7.60 8.05
N SER A 270 8.00 -6.59 7.60
CA SER A 270 8.54 -5.43 6.90
C SER A 270 9.56 -4.67 7.75
N THR A 271 10.63 -4.20 7.10
CA THR A 271 11.64 -3.33 7.74
C THR A 271 11.39 -1.85 7.49
N MET A 272 10.42 -1.54 6.63
CA MET A 272 10.00 -0.20 6.27
C MET A 272 8.62 -0.23 5.61
N GLU A 273 7.75 0.70 6.02
CA GLU A 273 6.42 0.93 5.43
C GLU A 273 6.11 2.43 5.32
N GLY A 274 5.02 2.76 4.67
CA GLY A 274 4.34 4.04 4.86
C GLY A 274 3.12 3.84 5.75
N LEU A 275 2.17 3.05 5.24
CA LEU A 275 1.07 2.41 5.96
C LEU A 275 0.65 1.18 5.15
N SER A 276 0.81 -0.01 5.70
CA SER A 276 0.60 -1.27 4.97
C SER A 276 -0.89 -1.55 4.76
N ILE A 277 -1.36 -1.51 3.50
CA ILE A 277 -2.73 -1.90 3.15
C ILE A 277 -2.96 -3.39 3.45
N ALA A 278 -1.98 -4.25 3.21
CA ALA A 278 -2.08 -5.67 3.52
C ALA A 278 -2.24 -5.94 5.03
N LEU A 279 -1.63 -5.11 5.89
CA LEU A 279 -1.85 -5.17 7.33
C LEU A 279 -3.30 -4.81 7.68
N LEU A 280 -3.82 -3.71 7.11
CA LEU A 280 -5.21 -3.30 7.31
C LEU A 280 -6.20 -4.37 6.82
N GLU A 281 -5.94 -4.98 5.66
CA GLU A 281 -6.75 -6.08 5.13
C GLU A 281 -6.72 -7.29 6.07
N ALA A 282 -5.54 -7.75 6.50
CA ALA A 282 -5.43 -8.88 7.43
C ALA A 282 -6.24 -8.67 8.72
N LEU A 283 -6.10 -7.49 9.32
CA LEU A 283 -6.82 -7.12 10.54
C LEU A 283 -8.34 -7.02 10.29
N SER A 284 -8.79 -6.52 9.13
CA SER A 284 -10.22 -6.44 8.79
C SER A 284 -10.88 -7.81 8.66
N TYR A 285 -10.14 -8.82 8.17
CA TYR A 285 -10.59 -10.21 8.14
C TYR A 285 -10.59 -10.88 9.53
N GLY A 286 -10.23 -10.16 10.59
CA GLY A 286 -10.14 -10.70 11.94
C GLY A 286 -9.03 -11.74 12.07
N ARG A 287 -7.94 -11.57 11.35
CA ARG A 287 -6.77 -12.44 11.51
C ARG A 287 -5.86 -11.92 12.60
N CYS A 288 -5.32 -12.84 13.40
CA CYS A 288 -4.19 -12.52 14.25
C CYS A 288 -3.02 -12.12 13.36
N VAL A 289 -2.38 -11.00 13.64
CA VAL A 289 -1.23 -10.53 12.86
C VAL A 289 -0.01 -10.44 13.76
N LEU A 290 1.12 -10.94 13.26
CA LEU A 290 2.44 -10.77 13.86
C LEU A 290 3.22 -9.78 12.99
N VAL A 291 3.58 -8.63 13.55
CA VAL A 291 4.23 -7.52 12.82
C VAL A 291 5.64 -7.26 13.35
N SER A 292 6.54 -6.78 12.51
CA SER A 292 7.78 -6.16 12.99
C SER A 292 7.47 -4.86 13.75
N ASP A 293 8.27 -4.53 14.75
CA ASP A 293 8.10 -3.39 15.66
C ASP A 293 8.50 -2.03 15.05
N ILE A 294 8.46 -1.90 13.71
CA ILE A 294 8.67 -0.60 13.07
C ILE A 294 7.54 0.37 13.41
N PRO A 295 7.83 1.69 13.54
CA PRO A 295 6.83 2.67 13.98
C PRO A 295 5.53 2.65 13.17
N GLU A 296 5.62 2.48 11.85
CA GLU A 296 4.45 2.46 10.95
C GLU A 296 3.54 1.25 11.17
N ASN A 297 4.10 0.10 11.53
CA ASN A 297 3.31 -1.08 11.88
C ASN A 297 2.69 -0.91 13.27
N MET A 298 3.47 -0.40 14.23
CA MET A 298 2.99 -0.19 15.60
C MET A 298 1.88 0.84 15.68
N GLU A 299 1.87 1.85 14.78
CA GLU A 299 0.79 2.83 14.68
C GLU A 299 -0.58 2.18 14.42
N VAL A 300 -0.62 1.08 13.64
CA VAL A 300 -1.85 0.36 13.30
C VAL A 300 -2.09 -0.81 14.25
N ALA A 301 -1.02 -1.48 14.63
CA ALA A 301 -1.08 -2.70 15.42
C ALA A 301 -1.57 -2.43 16.85
N GLU A 302 -1.05 -1.37 17.50
CA GLU A 302 -1.36 -1.01 18.89
C GLU A 302 -1.64 -2.24 19.77
N GLU A 303 -2.91 -2.40 20.20
CA GLU A 303 -3.36 -3.55 21.00
C GLU A 303 -3.94 -4.70 20.14
N CYS A 304 -3.95 -4.54 18.80
CA CYS A 304 -4.65 -5.45 17.87
C CYS A 304 -3.75 -6.52 17.23
N ALA A 305 -2.42 -6.43 17.39
CA ALA A 305 -1.47 -7.36 16.83
C ALA A 305 -0.33 -7.66 17.80
N LEU A 306 0.37 -8.79 17.60
CA LEU A 306 1.63 -9.07 18.28
C LEU A 306 2.78 -8.44 17.49
N SER A 307 3.83 -8.04 18.20
CA SER A 307 5.03 -7.54 17.57
C SER A 307 6.27 -8.41 17.90
N PHE A 308 7.22 -8.37 16.99
CA PHE A 308 8.56 -8.92 17.15
C PHE A 308 9.60 -7.87 16.74
N ARG A 309 10.83 -8.01 17.24
CA ARG A 309 11.92 -7.09 16.91
C ARG A 309 12.28 -7.18 15.42
N SER A 310 12.20 -6.05 14.72
CA SER A 310 12.49 -5.97 13.30
C SER A 310 13.87 -6.56 12.97
N LYS A 311 13.93 -7.39 11.92
CA LYS A 311 15.13 -8.12 11.45
C LYS A 311 15.67 -9.21 12.41
N ASP A 312 14.98 -9.49 13.49
CA ASP A 312 15.36 -10.53 14.45
C ASP A 312 14.62 -11.83 14.14
N VAL A 313 15.33 -12.76 13.49
CA VAL A 313 14.80 -14.08 13.12
C VAL A 313 14.45 -14.93 14.35
N GLY A 314 15.24 -14.81 15.43
CA GLY A 314 15.04 -15.57 16.68
C GLY A 314 13.75 -15.14 17.37
N ASP A 315 13.53 -13.83 17.53
CA ASP A 315 12.33 -13.28 18.16
C ASP A 315 11.08 -13.57 17.29
N LEU A 316 11.19 -13.43 15.95
CA LEU A 316 10.12 -13.81 15.02
C LEU A 316 9.74 -15.29 15.16
N LYS A 317 10.75 -16.18 15.22
CA LYS A 317 10.54 -17.61 15.43
C LYS A 317 9.83 -17.88 16.75
N GLU A 318 10.33 -17.34 17.86
CA GLU A 318 9.74 -17.52 19.21
C GLU A 318 8.28 -17.08 19.25
N LYS A 319 7.98 -15.88 18.73
CA LYS A 319 6.61 -15.35 18.67
C LYS A 319 5.69 -16.20 17.79
N LEU A 320 6.17 -16.66 16.65
CA LEU A 320 5.40 -17.51 15.76
C LEU A 320 5.16 -18.90 16.33
N GLU A 321 6.15 -19.52 16.98
CA GLU A 321 5.97 -20.76 17.73
C GLU A 321 4.95 -20.61 18.87
N HIS A 322 5.01 -19.49 19.59
CA HIS A 322 4.03 -19.19 20.65
C HIS A 322 2.61 -19.15 20.06
N LEU A 323 2.39 -18.44 18.95
CA LEU A 323 1.07 -18.41 18.29
C LEU A 323 0.60 -19.80 17.84
N ILE A 324 1.51 -20.62 17.28
CA ILE A 324 1.18 -21.99 16.82
C ILE A 324 0.74 -22.88 17.99
N ARG A 325 1.36 -22.74 19.16
CA ARG A 325 1.04 -23.52 20.36
C ARG A 325 -0.17 -23.01 21.13
N HIS A 326 -0.61 -21.75 20.89
CA HIS A 326 -1.67 -21.08 21.66
C HIS A 326 -2.78 -20.54 20.75
N PRO A 327 -3.64 -21.40 20.18
CA PRO A 327 -4.71 -20.98 19.26
C PRO A 327 -5.74 -20.06 19.92
N GLU A 328 -5.89 -20.07 21.24
CA GLU A 328 -6.72 -19.14 21.99
C GLU A 328 -6.21 -17.69 21.90
N VAL A 329 -4.89 -17.49 21.91
CA VAL A 329 -4.24 -16.19 21.70
C VAL A 329 -4.53 -15.68 20.29
N VAL A 330 -4.41 -16.56 19.29
CA VAL A 330 -4.71 -16.22 17.88
C VAL A 330 -6.14 -15.73 17.72
N ARG A 331 -7.11 -16.40 18.33
CA ARG A 331 -8.52 -15.99 18.32
C ARG A 331 -8.74 -14.64 18.98
N SER A 332 -8.20 -14.43 20.17
CA SER A 332 -8.34 -13.19 20.93
C SER A 332 -7.83 -11.97 20.16
N TYR A 333 -6.65 -12.09 19.52
CA TYR A 333 -6.11 -11.00 18.69
C TYR A 333 -6.96 -10.75 17.43
N GLY A 334 -7.45 -11.81 16.78
CA GLY A 334 -8.31 -11.68 15.60
C GLY A 334 -9.63 -10.93 15.88
N GLU A 335 -10.28 -11.23 16.99
CA GLU A 335 -11.52 -10.56 17.40
C GLU A 335 -11.32 -9.07 17.69
N ARG A 336 -10.27 -8.72 18.45
CA ARG A 336 -9.90 -7.32 18.74
C ARG A 336 -9.55 -6.55 17.49
N ALA A 337 -8.77 -7.15 16.60
CA ALA A 337 -8.32 -6.55 15.35
C ALA A 337 -9.48 -6.08 14.47
N ARG A 338 -10.49 -6.94 14.27
CA ARG A 338 -11.64 -6.65 13.42
C ARG A 338 -12.44 -5.45 13.90
N LEU A 339 -12.69 -5.37 15.21
CA LEU A 339 -13.46 -4.27 15.80
C LEU A 339 -12.73 -2.93 15.64
N HIS A 340 -11.43 -2.90 15.91
CA HIS A 340 -10.60 -1.69 15.82
C HIS A 340 -10.49 -1.17 14.39
N ILE A 341 -10.16 -2.02 13.43
CA ILE A 341 -9.83 -1.62 12.07
C ILE A 341 -11.04 -1.10 11.30
N LEU A 342 -12.17 -1.78 11.38
CA LEU A 342 -13.37 -1.37 10.64
C LEU A 342 -13.90 -0.01 11.09
N HIS A 343 -13.63 0.38 12.33
CA HIS A 343 -14.04 1.67 12.84
C HIS A 343 -13.11 2.82 12.40
N HIS A 344 -11.80 2.57 12.29
CA HIS A 344 -10.80 3.65 12.10
C HIS A 344 -10.20 3.74 10.68
N TYR A 345 -10.25 2.66 9.90
CA TYR A 345 -9.54 2.54 8.63
C TYR A 345 -10.45 2.12 7.47
N SER A 346 -11.59 2.79 7.28
CA SER A 346 -12.49 2.55 6.14
C SER A 346 -12.08 3.38 4.93
N TRP A 347 -12.07 2.79 3.73
CA TRP A 347 -11.89 3.56 2.49
C TRP A 347 -12.97 4.63 2.28
N ASP A 348 -14.17 4.44 2.81
CA ASP A 348 -15.23 5.44 2.73
C ASP A 348 -14.84 6.69 3.52
N THR A 349 -14.40 6.52 4.77
CA THR A 349 -13.91 7.63 5.61
C THR A 349 -12.70 8.34 4.98
N VAL A 350 -11.79 7.58 4.36
CA VAL A 350 -10.60 8.13 3.67
C VAL A 350 -11.01 8.96 2.46
N ALA A 351 -12.00 8.50 1.68
CA ALA A 351 -12.53 9.24 0.54
C ALA A 351 -13.28 10.50 0.97
N ASP A 352 -14.10 10.41 2.03
CA ASP A 352 -14.82 11.56 2.60
C ASP A 352 -13.84 12.66 3.06
N ALA A 353 -12.81 12.28 3.81
CA ALA A 353 -11.76 13.22 4.25
C ALA A 353 -11.02 13.85 3.07
N THR A 354 -10.76 13.08 2.01
CA THR A 354 -10.12 13.56 0.79
C THR A 354 -11.04 14.53 0.03
N ALA A 355 -12.33 14.21 -0.10
CA ALA A 355 -13.32 15.08 -0.73
C ALA A 355 -13.48 16.39 0.02
N GLN A 356 -13.58 16.33 1.36
CA GLN A 356 -13.64 17.51 2.21
C GLN A 356 -12.44 18.43 1.99
N LEU A 357 -11.23 17.90 2.01
CA LEU A 357 -9.99 18.65 1.74
C LEU A 357 -10.05 19.34 0.37
N TYR A 358 -10.55 18.66 -0.67
CA TYR A 358 -10.69 19.26 -1.98
C TYR A 358 -11.71 20.40 -1.98
N HIS A 359 -12.87 20.24 -1.34
CA HIS A 359 -13.89 21.27 -1.23
C HIS A 359 -13.38 22.51 -0.50
N GLU A 360 -12.64 22.35 0.59
CA GLU A 360 -11.98 23.45 1.30
C GLU A 360 -11.02 24.23 0.40
N LEU A 361 -10.23 23.53 -0.42
CA LEU A 361 -9.27 24.17 -1.33
C LEU A 361 -9.93 24.95 -2.47
N VAL A 362 -11.07 24.53 -2.96
CA VAL A 362 -11.79 25.16 -4.08
C VAL A 362 -12.81 26.20 -3.58
N GLY A 363 -12.97 26.35 -2.26
CA GLY A 363 -13.92 27.32 -1.67
C GLY A 363 -15.39 26.95 -1.82
N LYS A 364 -15.70 25.66 -2.06
CA LYS A 364 -17.06 25.13 -2.01
C LYS A 364 -17.31 24.51 -0.64
N LYS A 365 -18.41 24.93 0.03
CA LYS A 365 -18.87 24.18 1.23
C LYS A 365 -19.24 22.77 0.79
N ALA A 366 -18.80 21.77 1.56
CA ALA A 366 -19.14 20.38 1.39
C ALA A 366 -20.65 20.13 1.51
#